data_686b81a83cefec1c7964365dcfca7fd4
#
_entry.id   686b81a83cefec1c7964365dcfca7fd4
#
_cell.length_a   1.000
_cell.length_b   1.000
_cell.length_c   1.000
_cell.angle_alpha   90.00
_cell.angle_beta   90.00
_cell.angle_gamma   90.00
#
_symmetry.space_group_name_H-M   'P 1'
#
loop_
_entity.id
_entity.type
_entity.pdbx_description
1 polymer ?
#
loop_
_entity_poly.entity_id
_entity_poly.type
_entity_poly.pdbx_seq_one_letter_code
_entity_poly.pdbx_strand_id
1 'polypeptide(L)'
;YIWKLRDELSSALDKTDLSGIELYVAAAPGEEDRGYWWLNANPKIWSFADIDVGEEQNYTMYNENGNKRRIFQNFLAAKEGDVIIGYESYPVKKIVALCRITKCNDGENLYFEKTQELTAPIDYAVLKEAPQLEKMEYFMNPQGSLFKLTKGQYHFIMDIIREENQKNPITAGEKFTPYTKDDFLSEVYMTSEKYDALKGLLYNKKNIILQGAP
;
A
#
# COMPACT_ATOMS: atom_id res chain seq x y z
N TYR A 1 -9.01 12.66 -14.18
CA TYR A 1 -8.46 13.98 -13.79
C TYR A 1 -6.95 13.91 -13.54
N ILE A 2 -6.46 12.89 -12.81
CA ILE A 2 -5.02 12.71 -12.45
C ILE A 2 -4.16 12.47 -13.70
N TRP A 3 -4.62 11.73 -14.69
CA TRP A 3 -3.90 11.46 -15.93
C TRP A 3 -3.67 12.73 -16.76
N LYS A 4 -4.63 13.61 -16.82
CA LYS A 4 -4.52 14.90 -17.52
C LYS A 4 -3.50 15.81 -16.84
N LEU A 5 -3.47 15.82 -15.51
CA LEU A 5 -2.49 16.57 -14.72
C LEU A 5 -1.05 16.03 -14.91
N ARG A 6 -0.89 14.71 -15.02
CA ARG A 6 0.39 14.06 -15.29
C ARG A 6 0.95 14.44 -16.65
N ASP A 7 0.10 14.41 -17.69
CA ASP A 7 0.50 14.76 -19.05
C ASP A 7 0.81 16.26 -19.18
N GLU A 8 0.06 17.13 -18.49
CA GLU A 8 0.33 18.57 -18.42
C GLU A 8 1.62 18.88 -17.65
N LEU A 9 1.90 18.17 -16.54
CA LEU A 9 3.16 18.27 -15.79
C LEU A 9 4.35 17.75 -16.59
N SER A 10 4.21 16.62 -17.27
CA SER A 10 5.26 16.08 -18.14
C SER A 10 5.60 17.03 -19.28
N SER A 11 4.57 17.58 -19.93
CA SER A 11 4.74 18.58 -21.01
C SER A 11 5.29 19.93 -20.52
N ALA A 12 5.07 20.30 -19.26
CA ALA A 12 5.64 21.49 -18.65
C ALA A 12 7.11 21.28 -18.26
N LEU A 13 7.47 20.09 -17.77
CA LEU A 13 8.84 19.68 -17.43
C LEU A 13 9.73 19.62 -18.70
N ASP A 14 9.21 19.10 -19.80
CA ASP A 14 9.95 19.02 -21.08
C ASP A 14 10.27 20.39 -21.69
N LYS A 15 9.58 21.45 -21.26
CA LYS A 15 9.79 22.83 -21.71
C LYS A 15 10.68 23.66 -20.76
N THR A 16 11.05 23.11 -19.62
CA THR A 16 11.86 23.81 -18.62
C THR A 16 13.31 23.34 -18.74
N ASP A 17 14.23 24.27 -18.95
CA ASP A 17 15.66 23.98 -18.92
C ASP A 17 16.06 23.60 -17.48
N LEU A 18 16.23 22.29 -17.26
CA LEU A 18 16.64 21.70 -16.00
C LEU A 18 18.14 21.41 -15.94
N SER A 19 18.94 21.95 -16.86
CA SER A 19 20.38 21.66 -17.01
C SER A 19 21.26 22.04 -15.82
N GLY A 20 20.69 22.55 -14.73
CA GLY A 20 21.37 22.86 -13.48
C GLY A 20 20.75 22.26 -12.22
N ILE A 21 19.75 21.41 -12.36
CA ILE A 21 19.05 20.81 -11.22
C ILE A 21 19.32 19.31 -11.19
N GLU A 22 20.21 18.86 -10.33
CA GLU A 22 20.27 17.44 -9.96
C GLU A 22 19.07 17.12 -9.07
N LEU A 23 18.05 16.49 -9.68
CA LEU A 23 16.94 15.91 -8.94
C LEU A 23 17.43 14.62 -8.27
N TYR A 24 17.89 14.73 -7.04
CA TYR A 24 18.03 13.56 -6.16
C TYR A 24 16.63 13.12 -5.73
N VAL A 25 16.03 12.23 -6.49
CA VAL A 25 14.97 11.39 -5.96
C VAL A 25 15.67 10.34 -5.10
N ALA A 26 15.90 10.66 -3.84
CA ALA A 26 16.28 9.64 -2.88
C ALA A 26 15.12 8.65 -2.77
N ALA A 27 15.25 7.50 -3.43
CA ALA A 27 14.42 6.34 -3.10
C ALA A 27 14.61 6.10 -1.60
N ALA A 28 13.50 5.92 -0.88
CA ALA A 28 13.58 5.58 0.53
C ALA A 28 14.51 4.36 0.68
N PRO A 29 15.45 4.35 1.64
CA PRO A 29 16.39 3.26 1.80
C PRO A 29 15.64 1.94 1.91
N GLY A 30 15.86 1.01 0.99
CA GLY A 30 15.25 -0.33 0.99
C GLY A 30 14.11 -0.56 -0.01
N GLU A 31 13.70 0.41 -0.86
CA GLU A 31 12.66 0.18 -1.87
C GLU A 31 13.17 -0.54 -3.15
N GLU A 32 14.45 -0.50 -3.46
CA GLU A 32 14.96 -1.06 -4.72
C GLU A 32 14.92 -2.59 -4.80
N ASP A 33 14.88 -3.29 -3.66
CA ASP A 33 14.90 -4.77 -3.61
C ASP A 33 13.66 -5.37 -2.92
N ARG A 34 12.60 -4.57 -2.69
CA ARG A 34 11.37 -5.01 -2.03
C ARG A 34 10.50 -5.82 -2.95
N GLY A 35 10.10 -7.01 -2.51
CA GLY A 35 9.10 -7.84 -3.16
C GLY A 35 7.66 -7.39 -2.86
N TYR A 36 6.76 -7.66 -3.79
CA TYR A 36 5.34 -7.34 -3.70
C TYR A 36 4.56 -8.62 -3.96
N TRP A 37 3.64 -8.94 -3.03
CA TRP A 37 2.94 -10.21 -3.03
C TRP A 37 1.44 -10.03 -2.87
N TRP A 38 0.70 -10.98 -3.40
CA TRP A 38 -0.72 -11.16 -3.19
C TRP A 38 -0.92 -12.48 -2.47
N LEU A 39 -1.48 -12.45 -1.26
CA LEU A 39 -1.79 -13.64 -0.47
C LEU A 39 -3.29 -13.91 -0.52
N ASN A 40 -3.64 -15.08 -1.04
CA ASN A 40 -5.01 -15.54 -1.19
C ASN A 40 -5.42 -16.39 0.00
N ALA A 41 -6.31 -15.88 0.84
CA ALA A 41 -6.96 -16.60 1.92
C ALA A 41 -8.27 -17.24 1.44
N ASN A 42 -8.57 -18.42 1.96
CA ASN A 42 -9.90 -19.02 1.85
C ASN A 42 -10.63 -18.83 3.20
N PRO A 43 -11.66 -17.96 3.28
CA PRO A 43 -12.34 -17.66 4.55
C PRO A 43 -13.00 -18.86 5.22
N LYS A 44 -13.17 -19.97 4.50
CA LYS A 44 -13.66 -21.23 5.07
C LYS A 44 -12.60 -22.00 5.85
N ILE A 45 -11.33 -21.65 5.67
CA ILE A 45 -10.18 -22.30 6.32
C ILE A 45 -9.55 -21.34 7.32
N TRP A 46 -9.27 -20.11 6.91
CA TRP A 46 -8.73 -19.02 7.73
C TRP A 46 -9.04 -17.68 7.09
N SER A 47 -9.16 -16.63 7.90
CA SER A 47 -9.51 -15.27 7.47
C SER A 47 -8.51 -14.25 8.01
N PHE A 48 -8.28 -13.17 7.27
CA PHE A 48 -7.54 -12.02 7.79
C PHE A 48 -8.28 -11.32 8.94
N ALA A 49 -9.61 -11.49 9.04
CA ALA A 49 -10.39 -10.95 10.16
C ALA A 49 -10.08 -11.64 11.50
N ASP A 50 -9.51 -12.87 11.46
CA ASP A 50 -9.12 -13.61 12.66
C ASP A 50 -7.73 -13.21 13.18
N ILE A 51 -7.06 -12.26 12.54
CA ILE A 51 -5.71 -11.81 12.84
C ILE A 51 -5.77 -10.35 13.30
N ASP A 52 -5.22 -10.02 14.46
CA ASP A 52 -5.11 -8.65 14.93
C ASP A 52 -4.02 -7.85 14.18
N VAL A 53 -4.20 -6.53 14.09
CA VAL A 53 -3.17 -5.66 13.51
C VAL A 53 -1.92 -5.67 14.40
N GLY A 54 -0.76 -5.95 13.80
CA GLY A 54 0.52 -6.15 14.48
C GLY A 54 0.75 -7.60 14.94
N GLU A 55 -0.20 -8.51 14.73
CA GLU A 55 -0.02 -9.92 15.04
C GLU A 55 0.76 -10.65 13.94
N GLU A 56 1.81 -11.40 14.35
CA GLU A 56 2.56 -12.27 13.44
C GLU A 56 1.83 -13.61 13.26
N GLN A 57 1.67 -14.00 12.00
CA GLN A 57 1.11 -15.28 11.60
C GLN A 57 2.10 -16.06 10.74
N ASN A 58 1.88 -17.38 10.67
CA ASN A 58 2.58 -18.23 9.75
C ASN A 58 1.64 -18.82 8.69
N TYR A 59 2.17 -19.04 7.50
CA TYR A 59 1.46 -19.68 6.41
C TYR A 59 2.30 -20.83 5.88
N THR A 60 1.82 -22.06 6.04
CA THR A 60 2.57 -23.25 5.60
C THR A 60 2.74 -23.28 4.07
N MET A 61 3.95 -23.59 3.63
CA MET A 61 4.32 -23.75 2.22
C MET A 61 3.86 -25.10 1.64
N TYR A 62 3.32 -25.98 2.47
CA TYR A 62 2.82 -27.30 2.11
C TYR A 62 1.31 -27.41 2.37
N ASN A 63 0.63 -28.28 1.63
CA ASN A 63 -0.76 -28.58 1.87
C ASN A 63 -0.93 -29.65 2.95
N GLU A 64 -2.16 -29.96 3.34
CA GLU A 64 -2.49 -30.97 4.37
C GLU A 64 -1.93 -32.37 4.06
N ASN A 65 -1.65 -32.68 2.80
CA ASN A 65 -1.08 -33.95 2.37
C ASN A 65 0.47 -33.91 2.32
N GLY A 66 1.11 -32.84 2.81
CA GLY A 66 2.55 -32.66 2.76
C GLY A 66 3.13 -32.33 1.38
N ASN A 67 2.26 -32.06 0.39
CA ASN A 67 2.71 -31.65 -0.94
C ASN A 67 2.98 -30.16 -0.99
N LYS A 68 3.99 -29.75 -1.75
CA LYS A 68 4.29 -28.35 -2.02
C LYS A 68 3.05 -27.64 -2.59
N ARG A 69 2.74 -26.45 -2.07
CA ARG A 69 1.70 -25.61 -2.63
C ARG A 69 2.06 -25.18 -4.04
N ARG A 70 1.05 -24.84 -4.85
CA ARG A 70 1.28 -24.30 -6.19
C ARG A 70 2.07 -23.01 -6.13
N ILE A 71 2.89 -22.79 -7.15
CA ILE A 71 3.79 -21.63 -7.24
C ILE A 71 4.75 -21.56 -6.03
N PHE A 72 5.27 -22.73 -5.62
CA PHE A 72 6.18 -22.87 -4.48
C PHE A 72 7.39 -21.92 -4.54
N GLN A 73 7.85 -21.57 -5.76
CA GLN A 73 8.96 -20.64 -5.96
C GLN A 73 8.67 -19.24 -5.41
N ASN A 74 7.41 -18.81 -5.38
CA ASN A 74 7.02 -17.52 -4.80
C ASN A 74 7.29 -17.49 -3.29
N PHE A 75 7.02 -18.59 -2.60
CA PHE A 75 7.33 -18.70 -1.16
C PHE A 75 8.83 -18.65 -0.90
N LEU A 76 9.65 -19.26 -1.76
CA LEU A 76 11.11 -19.22 -1.63
C LEU A 76 11.70 -17.85 -1.99
N ALA A 77 11.05 -17.10 -2.87
CA ALA A 77 11.51 -15.80 -3.32
C ALA A 77 11.11 -14.67 -2.38
N ALA A 78 10.13 -14.90 -1.51
CA ALA A 78 9.63 -13.92 -0.55
C ALA A 78 10.66 -13.69 0.56
N LYS A 79 10.94 -12.41 0.88
CA LYS A 79 11.98 -11.98 1.81
C LYS A 79 11.39 -11.14 2.94
N GLU A 80 12.11 -11.06 4.04
CA GLU A 80 11.81 -10.13 5.13
C GLU A 80 11.71 -8.68 4.62
N GLY A 81 10.69 -7.96 5.07
CA GLY A 81 10.40 -6.59 4.65
C GLY A 81 9.55 -6.48 3.38
N ASP A 82 9.32 -7.57 2.65
CA ASP A 82 8.38 -7.59 1.54
C ASP A 82 6.96 -7.29 2.00
N VAL A 83 6.16 -6.72 1.10
CA VAL A 83 4.77 -6.36 1.41
C VAL A 83 3.78 -7.29 0.74
N ILE A 84 2.65 -7.50 1.40
CA ILE A 84 1.60 -8.42 0.99
C ILE A 84 0.27 -7.67 0.92
N ILE A 85 -0.46 -7.85 -0.17
CA ILE A 85 -1.88 -7.52 -0.28
C ILE A 85 -2.68 -8.76 0.11
N GLY A 86 -3.45 -8.65 1.19
CA GLY A 86 -4.30 -9.71 1.71
C GLY A 86 -5.66 -9.75 1.03
N TYR A 87 -5.93 -10.83 0.30
CA TYR A 87 -7.17 -11.03 -0.41
C TYR A 87 -7.91 -12.26 0.11
N GLU A 88 -9.18 -12.12 0.32
CA GLU A 88 -10.08 -13.23 0.66
C GLU A 88 -10.86 -13.71 -0.57
N SER A 89 -10.76 -15.00 -0.87
CA SER A 89 -11.47 -15.64 -1.97
C SER A 89 -12.96 -15.82 -1.69
N TYR A 90 -13.64 -16.61 -2.47
CA TYR A 90 -15.07 -16.87 -2.28
C TYR A 90 -15.38 -17.37 -0.84
N PRO A 91 -16.41 -16.84 -0.17
CA PRO A 91 -17.46 -15.96 -0.69
C PRO A 91 -17.17 -14.46 -0.66
N VAL A 92 -16.14 -14.00 0.02
CA VAL A 92 -15.85 -12.57 0.27
C VAL A 92 -15.42 -11.84 -1.00
N LYS A 93 -14.43 -12.38 -1.72
CA LYS A 93 -13.88 -11.82 -2.98
C LYS A 93 -13.42 -10.36 -2.87
N LYS A 94 -12.66 -10.03 -1.83
CA LYS A 94 -12.19 -8.66 -1.58
C LYS A 94 -10.74 -8.63 -1.10
N ILE A 95 -10.04 -7.53 -1.38
CA ILE A 95 -8.85 -7.16 -0.63
C ILE A 95 -9.34 -6.63 0.72
N VAL A 96 -8.81 -7.17 1.81
CA VAL A 96 -9.28 -6.88 3.17
C VAL A 96 -8.16 -6.37 4.10
N ALA A 97 -6.90 -6.66 3.77
CA ALA A 97 -5.78 -6.35 4.65
C ALA A 97 -4.51 -6.01 3.87
N LEU A 98 -3.60 -5.30 4.53
CA LEU A 98 -2.20 -5.17 4.14
C LEU A 98 -1.34 -5.88 5.18
N CYS A 99 -0.30 -6.57 4.71
CA CYS A 99 0.61 -7.31 5.57
C CYS A 99 2.06 -7.08 5.14
N ARG A 100 2.99 -7.48 6.00
CA ARG A 100 4.43 -7.44 5.74
C ARG A 100 5.07 -8.76 6.15
N ILE A 101 6.02 -9.24 5.38
CA ILE A 101 6.83 -10.41 5.75
C ILE A 101 7.78 -10.00 6.87
N THR A 102 7.73 -10.73 7.99
CA THR A 102 8.46 -10.41 9.21
C THR A 102 9.83 -11.06 9.27
N LYS A 103 9.98 -12.21 8.61
CA LYS A 103 11.26 -12.94 8.54
C LYS A 103 11.30 -13.87 7.33
N CYS A 104 12.48 -14.26 6.91
CA CYS A 104 12.66 -15.24 5.85
C CYS A 104 11.95 -16.55 6.18
N ASN A 105 11.50 -17.28 5.15
CA ASN A 105 10.92 -18.60 5.35
C ASN A 105 11.95 -19.58 5.94
N ASP A 106 11.47 -20.51 6.75
CA ASP A 106 12.27 -21.56 7.38
C ASP A 106 12.30 -22.89 6.58
N GLY A 107 11.77 -22.86 5.36
CA GLY A 107 11.59 -24.03 4.49
C GLY A 107 10.24 -24.74 4.68
N GLU A 108 9.47 -24.39 5.71
CA GLU A 108 8.14 -24.93 5.99
C GLU A 108 7.06 -23.83 5.96
N ASN A 109 7.37 -22.66 6.51
CA ASN A 109 6.41 -21.56 6.68
C ASN A 109 6.94 -20.23 6.14
N LEU A 110 6.01 -19.42 5.65
CA LEU A 110 6.16 -17.99 5.43
C LEU A 110 5.60 -17.27 6.67
N TYR A 111 6.33 -16.28 7.18
CA TYR A 111 5.93 -15.51 8.35
C TYR A 111 5.57 -14.09 7.94
N PHE A 112 4.43 -13.60 8.41
CA PHE A 112 3.96 -12.25 8.10
C PHE A 112 3.16 -11.67 9.26
N GLU A 113 3.10 -10.35 9.33
CA GLU A 113 2.22 -9.62 10.24
C GLU A 113 1.15 -8.87 9.46
N LYS A 114 -0.05 -8.75 9.99
CA LYS A 114 -1.08 -7.85 9.47
C LYS A 114 -0.75 -6.43 9.91
N THR A 115 -0.40 -5.57 8.96
CA THR A 115 -0.03 -4.18 9.23
C THR A 115 -1.21 -3.23 9.21
N GLN A 116 -2.26 -3.60 8.47
CA GLN A 116 -3.48 -2.78 8.36
C GLN A 116 -4.68 -3.64 7.97
N GLU A 117 -5.82 -3.36 8.58
CA GLU A 117 -7.13 -3.80 8.12
C GLU A 117 -7.77 -2.69 7.29
N LEU A 118 -8.39 -3.04 6.17
CA LEU A 118 -9.04 -2.05 5.32
C LEU A 118 -10.46 -1.75 5.82
N THR A 119 -10.74 -0.49 6.12
CA THR A 119 -12.08 -0.04 6.50
C THR A 119 -13.06 -0.09 5.33
N ALA A 120 -12.57 0.10 4.11
CA ALA A 120 -13.29 -0.10 2.86
C ALA A 120 -12.59 -1.18 2.02
N PRO A 121 -12.97 -2.47 2.18
CA PRO A 121 -12.42 -3.57 1.38
C PRO A 121 -12.70 -3.44 -0.11
N ILE A 122 -11.70 -3.72 -0.95
CA ILE A 122 -11.78 -3.55 -2.40
C ILE A 122 -12.35 -4.79 -3.07
N ASP A 123 -13.43 -4.65 -3.80
CA ASP A 123 -14.08 -5.75 -4.51
C ASP A 123 -13.20 -6.27 -5.68
N TYR A 124 -13.20 -7.58 -5.86
CA TYR A 124 -12.52 -8.26 -6.97
C TYR A 124 -12.95 -7.73 -8.35
N ALA A 125 -14.23 -7.38 -8.51
CA ALA A 125 -14.76 -6.89 -9.78
C ALA A 125 -14.05 -5.61 -10.24
N VAL A 126 -13.80 -4.67 -9.32
CA VAL A 126 -13.07 -3.42 -9.59
C VAL A 126 -11.67 -3.69 -10.11
N LEU A 127 -10.98 -4.67 -9.51
CA LEU A 127 -9.61 -5.03 -9.91
C LEU A 127 -9.58 -5.74 -11.27
N LYS A 128 -10.58 -6.57 -11.56
CA LYS A 128 -10.64 -7.34 -12.79
C LYS A 128 -10.94 -6.49 -14.02
N GLU A 129 -11.63 -5.37 -13.86
CA GLU A 129 -11.91 -4.41 -14.92
C GLU A 129 -10.73 -3.51 -15.26
N ALA A 130 -9.67 -3.51 -14.43
CA ALA A 130 -8.51 -2.66 -14.60
C ALA A 130 -7.50 -3.25 -15.60
N PRO A 131 -7.27 -2.60 -16.77
CA PRO A 131 -6.32 -3.09 -17.77
C PRO A 131 -4.88 -3.24 -17.25
N GLN A 132 -4.50 -2.44 -16.23
CA GLN A 132 -3.19 -2.47 -15.59
C GLN A 132 -2.92 -3.79 -14.86
N LEU A 133 -3.97 -4.50 -14.47
CA LEU A 133 -3.91 -5.77 -13.74
C LEU A 133 -4.16 -7.00 -14.61
N GLU A 134 -4.48 -6.83 -15.91
CA GLU A 134 -4.82 -7.94 -16.82
C GLU A 134 -3.77 -9.08 -16.78
N LYS A 135 -2.49 -8.71 -16.72
CA LYS A 135 -1.35 -9.65 -16.67
C LYS A 135 -0.90 -10.02 -15.25
N MET A 136 -1.70 -9.73 -14.24
CA MET A 136 -1.41 -10.12 -12.88
C MET A 136 -1.39 -11.64 -12.75
N GLU A 137 -0.39 -12.20 -12.05
CA GLU A 137 -0.22 -13.66 -11.92
C GLU A 137 -1.48 -14.35 -11.39
N TYR A 138 -2.16 -13.76 -10.40
CA TYR A 138 -3.42 -14.26 -9.87
C TYR A 138 -4.55 -14.29 -10.91
N PHE A 139 -4.64 -13.32 -11.80
CA PHE A 139 -5.67 -13.26 -12.83
C PHE A 139 -5.42 -14.23 -13.98
N MET A 140 -4.15 -14.51 -14.26
CA MET A 140 -3.75 -15.49 -15.29
C MET A 140 -3.97 -16.92 -14.82
N ASN A 141 -3.70 -17.20 -13.54
CA ASN A 141 -3.90 -18.53 -12.96
C ASN A 141 -4.23 -18.42 -11.45
N PRO A 142 -5.51 -18.36 -11.06
CA PRO A 142 -5.92 -18.14 -9.68
C PRO A 142 -5.71 -19.35 -8.75
N GLN A 143 -5.03 -20.38 -9.23
CA GLN A 143 -4.79 -21.59 -8.44
C GLN A 143 -3.46 -21.48 -7.67
N GLY A 144 -3.52 -20.96 -6.47
CA GLY A 144 -2.37 -20.80 -5.58
C GLY A 144 -2.74 -20.00 -4.35
N SER A 145 -1.74 -19.76 -3.51
CA SER A 145 -1.93 -18.98 -2.30
C SER A 145 -1.12 -17.69 -2.31
N LEU A 146 0.13 -17.74 -2.80
CA LEU A 146 1.02 -16.58 -2.86
C LEU A 146 1.41 -16.29 -4.31
N PHE A 147 1.09 -15.10 -4.78
CA PHE A 147 1.33 -14.65 -6.15
C PHE A 147 2.23 -13.42 -6.14
N LYS A 148 3.11 -13.33 -7.13
CA LYS A 148 3.99 -12.19 -7.30
C LYS A 148 3.25 -11.01 -7.95
N LEU A 149 3.49 -9.82 -7.43
CA LEU A 149 3.08 -8.56 -8.05
C LEU A 149 4.31 -7.84 -8.62
N THR A 150 4.13 -7.17 -9.73
CA THR A 150 5.10 -6.16 -10.16
C THR A 150 4.94 -4.90 -9.31
N LYS A 151 5.99 -4.08 -9.21
CA LYS A 151 5.94 -2.79 -8.53
C LYS A 151 4.78 -1.93 -9.05
N GLY A 152 4.58 -1.88 -10.37
CA GLY A 152 3.49 -1.13 -10.98
C GLY A 152 2.09 -1.63 -10.60
N GLN A 153 1.89 -2.96 -10.57
CA GLN A 153 0.62 -3.56 -10.12
C GLN A 153 0.33 -3.25 -8.65
N TYR A 154 1.34 -3.39 -7.80
CA TYR A 154 1.21 -3.06 -6.38
C TYR A 154 0.81 -1.61 -6.16
N HIS A 155 1.53 -0.66 -6.76
CA HIS A 155 1.20 0.77 -6.61
C HIS A 155 -0.18 1.10 -7.15
N PHE A 156 -0.58 0.54 -8.27
CA PHE A 156 -1.92 0.72 -8.83
C PHE A 156 -3.02 0.23 -7.86
N ILE A 157 -2.84 -0.95 -7.27
CA ILE A 157 -3.77 -1.47 -6.25
C ILE A 157 -3.79 -0.57 -5.01
N MET A 158 -2.63 -0.10 -4.57
CA MET A 158 -2.53 0.81 -3.41
C MET A 158 -3.22 2.15 -3.66
N ASP A 159 -3.21 2.66 -4.90
CA ASP A 159 -3.93 3.88 -5.26
C ASP A 159 -5.44 3.67 -5.16
N ILE A 160 -5.97 2.54 -5.66
CA ILE A 160 -7.39 2.17 -5.48
C ILE A 160 -7.74 2.06 -3.99
N ILE A 161 -6.91 1.37 -3.20
CA ILE A 161 -7.12 1.23 -1.75
C ILE A 161 -7.18 2.61 -1.08
N ARG A 162 -6.26 3.50 -1.39
CA ARG A 162 -6.24 4.86 -0.84
C ARG A 162 -7.48 5.66 -1.23
N GLU A 163 -7.87 5.62 -2.50
CA GLU A 163 -9.05 6.33 -2.98
C GLU A 163 -10.33 5.87 -2.27
N GLU A 164 -10.55 4.57 -2.15
CA GLU A 164 -11.74 4.04 -1.52
C GLU A 164 -11.75 4.26 0.01
N ASN A 165 -10.61 4.12 0.67
CA ASN A 165 -10.53 4.33 2.12
C ASN A 165 -10.49 5.82 2.50
N GLN A 166 -10.15 6.74 1.58
CA GLN A 166 -10.31 8.18 1.80
C GLN A 166 -11.75 8.66 1.61
N LYS A 167 -12.52 8.04 0.71
CA LYS A 167 -13.95 8.34 0.51
C LYS A 167 -14.81 7.92 1.71
N ASN A 168 -14.34 6.94 2.48
CA ASN A 168 -14.98 6.44 3.69
C ASN A 168 -14.09 6.72 4.92
N PRO A 169 -13.98 7.98 5.38
CA PRO A 169 -13.26 8.26 6.62
C PRO A 169 -13.93 7.49 7.75
N ILE A 170 -13.12 6.82 8.56
CA ILE A 170 -13.52 5.97 9.68
C ILE A 170 -14.59 6.67 10.53
N THR A 171 -15.84 6.25 10.39
CA THR A 171 -16.88 6.52 11.37
C THR A 171 -16.93 5.34 12.35
N ALA A 172 -15.89 5.17 13.13
CA ALA A 172 -15.91 4.26 14.26
C ALA A 172 -15.03 4.80 15.40
N GLY A 173 -15.65 5.57 16.28
CA GLY A 173 -15.31 5.54 17.70
C GLY A 173 -14.14 6.35 18.21
N GLU A 174 -13.22 6.81 17.44
CA GLU A 174 -12.25 7.80 17.89
C GLU A 174 -12.81 9.20 17.65
N LYS A 175 -13.21 9.87 18.72
CA LYS A 175 -13.42 11.32 18.71
C LYS A 175 -12.04 11.95 18.39
N PHE A 176 -11.73 12.12 17.11
CA PHE A 176 -10.69 13.06 16.73
C PHE A 176 -11.10 14.42 17.26
N THR A 177 -10.49 14.86 18.34
CA THR A 177 -10.50 16.28 18.67
C THR A 177 -9.89 16.99 17.49
N PRO A 178 -10.65 17.89 16.80
CA PRO A 178 -10.11 18.59 15.65
C PRO A 178 -8.83 19.30 16.08
N TYR A 179 -7.70 18.97 15.45
CA TYR A 179 -6.44 19.65 15.69
C TYR A 179 -6.57 21.08 15.16
N THR A 180 -6.57 22.02 16.06
CA THR A 180 -6.87 23.42 15.77
C THR A 180 -5.60 24.21 15.43
N LYS A 181 -5.79 25.44 14.93
CA LYS A 181 -4.68 26.38 14.75
C LYS A 181 -3.95 26.66 16.05
N ASP A 182 -4.66 26.74 17.15
CA ASP A 182 -4.10 27.02 18.48
C ASP A 182 -3.27 25.83 18.99
N ASP A 183 -3.72 24.60 18.73
CA ASP A 183 -2.94 23.39 19.03
C ASP A 183 -1.62 23.41 18.24
N PHE A 184 -1.67 23.69 16.94
CA PHE A 184 -0.47 23.79 16.09
C PHE A 184 0.50 24.87 16.59
N LEU A 185 -0.01 26.06 16.90
CA LEU A 185 0.82 27.17 17.36
C LEU A 185 1.39 26.97 18.76
N SER A 186 0.80 26.08 19.56
CA SER A 186 1.35 25.71 20.88
C SER A 186 2.55 24.78 20.78
N GLU A 187 2.64 23.98 19.70
CA GLU A 187 3.70 22.99 19.47
C GLU A 187 4.84 23.50 18.57
N VAL A 188 4.56 24.53 17.76
CA VAL A 188 5.51 25.04 16.74
C VAL A 188 5.83 26.50 16.99
N TYR A 189 7.13 26.85 17.02
CA TYR A 189 7.59 28.24 17.10
C TYR A 189 7.27 29.02 15.81
N MET A 190 6.01 29.40 15.64
CA MET A 190 5.52 30.12 14.48
C MET A 190 4.49 31.18 14.89
N THR A 191 4.50 32.33 14.21
CA THR A 191 3.47 33.36 14.45
C THR A 191 2.18 33.02 13.69
N SER A 192 1.04 33.52 14.19
CA SER A 192 -0.28 33.33 13.58
C SER A 192 -0.31 33.77 12.11
N GLU A 193 0.36 34.90 11.79
CA GLU A 193 0.42 35.43 10.43
C GLU A 193 1.19 34.49 9.48
N LYS A 194 2.29 33.90 9.95
CA LYS A 194 3.05 32.89 9.19
C LYS A 194 2.26 31.63 8.95
N TYR A 195 1.50 31.16 9.96
CA TYR A 195 0.58 30.02 9.82
C TYR A 195 -0.45 30.29 8.73
N ASP A 196 -1.12 31.45 8.77
CA ASP A 196 -2.16 31.79 7.80
C ASP A 196 -1.59 31.93 6.38
N ALA A 197 -0.38 32.49 6.24
CA ALA A 197 0.32 32.58 4.96
C ALA A 197 0.67 31.17 4.41
N LEU A 198 1.20 30.27 5.25
CA LEU A 198 1.49 28.88 4.85
C LEU A 198 0.23 28.13 4.46
N LYS A 199 -0.83 28.27 5.24
CA LYS A 199 -2.13 27.66 4.95
C LYS A 199 -2.68 28.15 3.61
N GLY A 200 -2.60 29.44 3.33
CA GLY A 200 -2.98 30.04 2.05
C GLY A 200 -2.14 29.51 0.88
N LEU A 201 -0.82 29.39 1.06
CA LEU A 201 0.06 28.78 0.06
C LEU A 201 -0.29 27.32 -0.20
N LEU A 202 -0.53 26.53 0.84
CA LEU A 202 -0.90 25.12 0.73
C LEU A 202 -2.21 24.94 -0.03
N TYR A 203 -3.23 25.77 0.26
CA TYR A 203 -4.51 25.76 -0.46
C TYR A 203 -4.34 26.08 -1.95
N ASN A 204 -3.49 27.04 -2.29
CA ASN A 204 -3.30 27.49 -3.66
C ASN A 204 -2.35 26.59 -4.45
N LYS A 205 -1.26 26.12 -3.85
CA LYS A 205 -0.19 25.36 -4.52
C LYS A 205 -0.34 23.85 -4.36
N LYS A 206 -1.16 23.39 -3.42
CA LYS A 206 -1.37 21.97 -3.05
C LYS A 206 -0.15 21.25 -2.46
N ASN A 207 1.05 21.80 -2.62
CA ASN A 207 2.31 21.27 -2.10
C ASN A 207 3.16 22.39 -1.54
N ILE A 208 3.84 22.15 -0.42
CA ILE A 208 4.83 23.05 0.19
C ILE A 208 6.04 22.21 0.60
N ILE A 209 7.23 22.67 0.28
CA ILE A 209 8.49 22.14 0.79
C ILE A 209 8.97 23.08 1.90
N LEU A 210 9.05 22.55 3.12
CA LEU A 210 9.61 23.28 4.26
C LEU A 210 11.08 22.87 4.41
N GLN A 211 11.98 23.84 4.27
CA GLN A 211 13.42 23.63 4.47
C GLN A 211 13.82 24.32 5.77
N GLY A 212 14.36 23.57 6.71
CA GLY A 212 14.91 24.07 7.97
C GLY A 212 16.43 24.16 7.92
N ALA A 213 17.02 24.88 8.87
CA ALA A 213 18.45 24.80 9.13
C ALA A 213 18.79 23.41 9.70
N PRO A 214 19.96 22.83 9.36
CA PRO A 214 20.40 21.53 9.88
C PRO A 214 20.58 21.57 11.40
#